data_4e8d6838875a4a1fa5823423a12f81dd
#
_entry.id   4e8d6838875a4a1fa5823423a12f81dd
#
_cell.length_a   1.000
_cell.length_b   1.000
_cell.length_c   1.000
_cell.angle_alpha   90.00
_cell.angle_beta   90.00
_cell.angle_gamma   90.00
#
_symmetry.space_group_name_H-M   'P 1'
#
loop_
_entity.id
_entity.type
_entity.pdbx_description
1 polymer ?
#
loop_
_entity_poly.entity_id
_entity_poly.type
_entity_poly.pdbx_seq_one_letter_code
_entity_poly.pdbx_strand_id
1 'polypeptide(L)'
;MGIQHLDVSKGGYSRVTFSKNLAFFTGHAAPQYQTLKEQAEGILKRYDELFKQFGLKKSNILYTTCFMKNADDEDEFADIYFQWIDPKNPPAGVTVTGLPIQHSPVGDNILMELSFIVATNDSLPIKRYDVTRGCRMVEYDGMAYFTGHVYPKVDTLGEQVAGVLNRYDELFEKFGLKKENVIAANGFIKNMAHYGEIAEPFNAYFGENPPAGVIVEA
;
A
#
# COMPACT_ATOMS: atom_id res chain seq x y z
N MET A 1 8.80 18.29 15.35
CA MET A 1 8.48 17.10 16.18
C MET A 1 9.36 15.95 15.70
N GLY A 2 10.05 15.24 16.63
CA GLY A 2 10.88 14.08 16.26
C GLY A 2 10.03 12.85 15.91
N ILE A 3 10.69 11.81 15.41
CA ILE A 3 10.05 10.51 15.15
C ILE A 3 9.77 9.84 16.51
N GLN A 4 8.57 9.28 16.69
CA GLN A 4 8.17 8.52 17.86
C GLN A 4 7.91 7.06 17.45
N HIS A 5 8.58 6.13 18.12
CA HIS A 5 8.40 4.69 17.96
C HIS A 5 7.58 4.16 19.12
N LEU A 6 6.44 3.55 18.83
CA LEU A 6 5.55 3.05 19.86
C LEU A 6 5.34 1.54 19.70
N ASP A 7 5.16 0.89 20.85
CA ASP A 7 4.90 -0.55 20.94
C ASP A 7 5.96 -1.38 20.18
N VAL A 8 7.22 -1.17 20.52
CA VAL A 8 8.35 -1.87 19.91
C VAL A 8 8.28 -3.35 20.28
N SER A 9 8.14 -4.20 19.27
CA SER A 9 8.10 -5.66 19.45
C SER A 9 9.48 -6.23 19.79
N LYS A 10 9.52 -7.43 20.39
CA LYS A 10 10.76 -8.17 20.62
C LYS A 10 11.53 -8.50 19.32
N GLY A 11 10.85 -8.45 18.17
CA GLY A 11 11.45 -8.63 16.83
C GLY A 11 12.12 -7.38 16.25
N GLY A 12 12.20 -6.28 17.00
CA GLY A 12 12.90 -5.06 16.57
C GLY A 12 12.08 -4.10 15.70
N TYR A 13 10.77 -4.35 15.54
CA TYR A 13 9.88 -3.46 14.78
C TYR A 13 8.96 -2.66 15.71
N SER A 14 8.76 -1.38 15.42
CA SER A 14 7.69 -0.58 16.02
C SER A 14 6.36 -0.96 15.37
N ARG A 15 5.30 -1.15 16.15
CA ARG A 15 3.95 -1.39 15.60
C ARG A 15 3.39 -0.16 14.91
N VAL A 16 3.74 1.00 15.41
CA VAL A 16 3.43 2.27 14.79
C VAL A 16 4.57 3.27 15.02
N THR A 17 4.85 4.04 13.98
CA THR A 17 5.81 5.14 14.03
C THR A 17 5.09 6.42 13.66
N PHE A 18 5.14 7.42 14.52
CA PHE A 18 4.61 8.75 14.26
C PHE A 18 5.72 9.67 13.77
N SER A 19 5.45 10.40 12.69
CA SER A 19 6.36 11.43 12.16
C SER A 19 5.54 12.57 11.58
N LYS A 20 5.76 13.80 12.09
CA LYS A 20 4.97 14.98 11.71
C LYS A 20 3.46 14.70 11.87
N ASN A 21 2.74 14.74 10.76
CA ASN A 21 1.28 14.56 10.69
C ASN A 21 0.87 13.15 10.21
N LEU A 22 1.76 12.17 10.29
CA LEU A 22 1.56 10.80 9.79
C LEU A 22 1.81 9.76 10.87
N ALA A 23 1.03 8.68 10.82
CA ALA A 23 1.27 7.42 11.51
C ALA A 23 1.52 6.32 10.47
N PHE A 24 2.63 5.61 10.61
CA PHE A 24 3.01 4.47 9.78
C PHE A 24 2.83 3.21 10.60
N PHE A 25 1.88 2.39 10.23
CA PHE A 25 1.66 1.10 10.86
C PHE A 25 2.46 0.03 10.14
N THR A 26 3.12 -0.84 10.92
CA THR A 26 3.72 -2.05 10.36
C THR A 26 2.64 -3.00 9.86
N GLY A 27 3.00 -3.96 9.01
CA GLY A 27 2.10 -5.01 8.59
C GLY A 27 1.62 -5.85 9.78
N HIS A 28 0.34 -6.14 9.79
CA HIS A 28 -0.30 -7.04 10.75
C HIS A 28 -0.79 -8.30 10.04
N ALA A 29 -0.45 -9.45 10.61
CA ALA A 29 -0.95 -10.76 10.25
C ALA A 29 -1.68 -11.39 11.45
N ALA A 30 -2.49 -12.40 11.20
CA ALA A 30 -3.28 -13.09 12.23
C ALA A 30 -3.20 -14.63 12.08
N PRO A 31 -1.98 -15.23 12.19
CA PRO A 31 -1.73 -16.65 11.92
C PRO A 31 -2.45 -17.62 12.86
N GLN A 32 -3.01 -17.15 13.97
CA GLN A 32 -3.82 -17.93 14.90
C GLN A 32 -5.17 -18.37 14.32
N TYR A 33 -5.60 -17.76 13.23
CA TYR A 33 -6.83 -18.10 12.51
C TYR A 33 -6.51 -18.94 11.28
N GLN A 34 -7.46 -19.82 10.87
CA GLN A 34 -7.22 -20.80 9.82
C GLN A 34 -7.68 -20.35 8.43
N THR A 35 -8.69 -19.49 8.34
CA THR A 35 -9.26 -19.02 7.08
C THR A 35 -8.87 -17.57 6.80
N LEU A 36 -8.90 -17.19 5.51
CA LEU A 36 -8.66 -15.80 5.10
C LEU A 36 -9.62 -14.84 5.81
N LYS A 37 -10.89 -15.18 5.81
CA LYS A 37 -11.94 -14.37 6.48
C LYS A 37 -11.60 -14.08 7.93
N GLU A 38 -11.31 -15.14 8.71
CA GLU A 38 -10.98 -14.99 10.12
C GLU A 38 -9.70 -14.16 10.32
N GLN A 39 -8.68 -14.35 9.46
CA GLN A 39 -7.45 -13.55 9.51
C GLN A 39 -7.72 -12.08 9.18
N ALA A 40 -8.48 -11.79 8.12
CA ALA A 40 -8.86 -10.43 7.75
C ALA A 40 -9.64 -9.73 8.85
N GLU A 41 -10.70 -10.35 9.36
CA GLU A 41 -11.53 -9.82 10.46
C GLU A 41 -10.68 -9.60 11.72
N GLY A 42 -9.79 -10.53 12.06
CA GLY A 42 -8.89 -10.43 13.20
C GLY A 42 -7.90 -9.27 13.08
N ILE A 43 -7.31 -9.06 11.90
CA ILE A 43 -6.42 -7.95 11.60
C ILE A 43 -7.18 -6.62 11.69
N LEU A 44 -8.35 -6.51 11.06
CA LEU A 44 -9.14 -5.29 11.04
C LEU A 44 -9.65 -4.92 12.44
N LYS A 45 -10.07 -5.89 13.26
CA LYS A 45 -10.40 -5.68 14.67
C LYS A 45 -9.22 -5.13 15.46
N ARG A 46 -8.01 -5.65 15.22
CA ARG A 46 -6.80 -5.14 15.86
C ARG A 46 -6.52 -3.70 15.44
N TYR A 47 -6.74 -3.33 14.19
CA TYR A 47 -6.63 -1.94 13.76
C TYR A 47 -7.69 -1.04 14.42
N ASP A 48 -8.92 -1.51 14.64
CA ASP A 48 -9.92 -0.76 15.41
C ASP A 48 -9.42 -0.44 16.84
N GLU A 49 -8.78 -1.43 17.49
CA GLU A 49 -8.20 -1.25 18.83
C GLU A 49 -7.04 -0.24 18.82
N LEU A 50 -6.12 -0.35 17.85
CA LEU A 50 -4.99 0.58 17.69
C LEU A 50 -5.47 2.00 17.34
N PHE A 51 -6.43 2.15 16.44
CA PHE A 51 -6.99 3.46 16.10
C PHE A 51 -7.65 4.11 17.31
N LYS A 52 -8.41 3.33 18.09
CA LYS A 52 -8.97 3.82 19.36
C LYS A 52 -7.89 4.23 20.36
N GLN A 53 -6.84 3.41 20.51
CA GLN A 53 -5.71 3.67 21.40
C GLN A 53 -4.99 4.98 21.06
N PHE A 54 -4.80 5.26 19.78
CA PHE A 54 -4.06 6.43 19.30
C PHE A 54 -4.96 7.61 18.87
N GLY A 55 -6.28 7.52 19.06
CA GLY A 55 -7.21 8.59 18.68
C GLY A 55 -7.33 8.79 17.16
N LEU A 56 -7.07 7.76 16.36
CA LEU A 56 -7.12 7.81 14.91
C LEU A 56 -8.51 7.38 14.38
N LYS A 57 -8.80 7.75 13.13
CA LYS A 57 -10.08 7.44 12.46
C LYS A 57 -9.84 6.67 11.17
N LYS A 58 -10.76 5.78 10.79
CA LYS A 58 -10.74 5.08 9.49
C LYS A 58 -10.76 6.06 8.32
N SER A 59 -11.51 7.16 8.44
CA SER A 59 -11.55 8.24 7.45
C SER A 59 -10.20 8.93 7.21
N ASN A 60 -9.23 8.74 8.12
CA ASN A 60 -7.89 9.31 8.04
C ASN A 60 -6.87 8.38 7.38
N ILE A 61 -7.27 7.16 6.98
CA ILE A 61 -6.38 6.27 6.23
C ILE A 61 -6.08 6.90 4.86
N LEU A 62 -4.80 7.07 4.58
CA LEU A 62 -4.32 7.67 3.33
C LEU A 62 -3.95 6.59 2.32
N TYR A 63 -3.27 5.54 2.79
CA TYR A 63 -2.75 4.47 1.96
C TYR A 63 -2.83 3.12 2.65
N THR A 64 -3.16 2.10 1.87
CA THR A 64 -3.25 0.71 2.28
C THR A 64 -2.29 -0.14 1.48
N THR A 65 -1.49 -0.98 2.13
CA THR A 65 -0.76 -2.06 1.47
C THR A 65 -1.27 -3.38 2.01
N CYS A 66 -1.73 -4.24 1.12
CA CYS A 66 -2.15 -5.60 1.43
C CYS A 66 -1.27 -6.59 0.65
N PHE A 67 -0.68 -7.54 1.36
CA PHE A 67 0.01 -8.68 0.79
C PHE A 67 -0.83 -9.93 1.05
N MET A 68 -1.04 -10.76 0.01
CA MET A 68 -1.84 -11.97 0.09
C MET A 68 -1.12 -13.15 -0.52
N LYS A 69 -1.30 -14.31 0.10
CA LYS A 69 -0.67 -15.56 -0.33
C LYS A 69 -1.28 -16.08 -1.63
N ASN A 70 -2.60 -16.06 -1.74
CA ASN A 70 -3.32 -16.59 -2.89
C ASN A 70 -4.07 -15.47 -3.63
N ALA A 71 -4.02 -15.48 -4.96
CA ALA A 71 -4.75 -14.52 -5.78
C ALA A 71 -6.27 -14.75 -5.75
N ASP A 72 -6.70 -16.00 -5.61
CA ASP A 72 -8.13 -16.36 -5.59
C ASP A 72 -8.87 -15.81 -4.36
N ASP A 73 -8.13 -15.39 -3.33
CA ASP A 73 -8.67 -14.85 -2.08
C ASP A 73 -8.97 -13.33 -2.16
N GLU A 74 -8.62 -12.65 -3.27
CA GLU A 74 -8.69 -11.19 -3.38
C GLU A 74 -10.12 -10.66 -3.26
N ASP A 75 -11.09 -11.30 -3.89
CA ASP A 75 -12.49 -10.85 -3.87
C ASP A 75 -13.10 -11.00 -2.46
N GLU A 76 -12.82 -12.10 -1.76
CA GLU A 76 -13.28 -12.31 -0.38
C GLU A 76 -12.69 -11.24 0.55
N PHE A 77 -11.40 -10.97 0.45
CA PHE A 77 -10.76 -9.90 1.23
C PHE A 77 -11.35 -8.54 0.90
N ALA A 78 -11.52 -8.22 -0.38
CA ALA A 78 -12.06 -6.95 -0.82
C ALA A 78 -13.45 -6.68 -0.22
N ASP A 79 -14.33 -7.68 -0.18
CA ASP A 79 -15.66 -7.55 0.41
C ASP A 79 -15.62 -7.27 1.91
N ILE A 80 -14.75 -7.94 2.66
CA ILE A 80 -14.55 -7.70 4.08
C ILE A 80 -13.96 -6.30 4.33
N TYR A 81 -12.91 -5.96 3.57
CA TYR A 81 -12.19 -4.70 3.71
C TYR A 81 -13.07 -3.49 3.40
N PHE A 82 -13.82 -3.52 2.29
CA PHE A 82 -14.69 -2.41 1.90
C PHE A 82 -15.93 -2.25 2.78
N GLN A 83 -16.31 -3.26 3.56
CA GLN A 83 -17.30 -3.10 4.64
C GLN A 83 -16.69 -2.44 5.88
N TRP A 84 -15.39 -2.62 6.12
CA TRP A 84 -14.73 -2.10 7.31
C TRP A 84 -14.29 -0.63 7.17
N ILE A 85 -13.80 -0.21 5.99
CA ILE A 85 -13.37 1.18 5.77
C ILE A 85 -14.56 2.14 5.71
N ASP A 86 -14.28 3.45 5.82
CA ASP A 86 -15.28 4.48 5.56
C ASP A 86 -15.52 4.61 4.04
N PRO A 87 -16.71 4.22 3.52
CA PRO A 87 -16.97 4.24 2.08
C PRO A 87 -17.00 5.65 1.48
N LYS A 88 -17.14 6.69 2.31
CA LYS A 88 -17.07 8.08 1.87
C LYS A 88 -15.64 8.60 1.77
N ASN A 89 -14.73 7.93 2.45
CA ASN A 89 -13.33 8.32 2.56
C ASN A 89 -12.38 7.13 2.30
N PRO A 90 -12.48 6.44 1.13
CA PRO A 90 -11.63 5.29 0.85
C PRO A 90 -10.17 5.74 0.64
N PRO A 91 -9.18 4.98 1.10
CA PRO A 91 -7.77 5.25 0.84
C PRO A 91 -7.37 4.91 -0.59
N ALA A 92 -6.21 5.42 -1.01
CA ALA A 92 -5.44 4.81 -2.08
C ALA A 92 -4.79 3.51 -1.56
N GLY A 93 -4.32 2.63 -2.46
CA GLY A 93 -3.65 1.42 -1.98
C GLY A 93 -3.25 0.44 -3.07
N VAL A 94 -2.66 -0.65 -2.62
CA VAL A 94 -2.28 -1.78 -3.46
C VAL A 94 -2.56 -3.09 -2.73
N THR A 95 -3.10 -4.05 -3.46
CA THR A 95 -3.12 -5.46 -3.08
C THR A 95 -2.13 -6.20 -3.97
N VAL A 96 -1.24 -6.97 -3.37
CA VAL A 96 -0.26 -7.80 -4.06
C VAL A 96 -0.53 -9.24 -3.67
N THR A 97 -0.77 -10.09 -4.65
CA THR A 97 -1.12 -11.50 -4.47
C THR A 97 -0.01 -12.41 -4.97
N GLY A 98 0.01 -13.66 -4.50
CA GLY A 98 1.00 -14.65 -4.94
C GLY A 98 2.32 -14.63 -4.18
N LEU A 99 2.42 -13.83 -3.12
CA LEU A 99 3.63 -13.75 -2.31
C LEU A 99 3.84 -15.03 -1.50
N PRO A 100 5.06 -15.60 -1.52
CA PRO A 100 5.41 -16.73 -0.67
C PRO A 100 5.62 -16.25 0.78
N ILE A 101 4.55 -15.87 1.47
CA ILE A 101 4.60 -15.52 2.90
C ILE A 101 4.81 -16.81 3.69
N GLN A 102 6.08 -17.22 3.89
CA GLN A 102 6.41 -18.52 4.44
C GLN A 102 6.71 -18.50 5.94
N HIS A 103 7.37 -17.46 6.43
CA HIS A 103 7.80 -17.37 7.83
C HIS A 103 7.61 -15.98 8.40
N SER A 104 7.06 -15.91 9.60
CA SER A 104 6.98 -14.69 10.38
C SER A 104 7.26 -14.99 11.84
N PRO A 105 7.82 -14.05 12.60
CA PRO A 105 7.96 -14.17 14.05
C PRO A 105 6.63 -14.42 14.79
N VAL A 106 5.50 -14.20 14.11
CA VAL A 106 4.15 -14.40 14.68
C VAL A 106 3.51 -15.74 14.30
N GLY A 107 4.11 -16.53 13.40
CA GLY A 107 3.62 -17.87 12.99
C GLY A 107 3.74 -18.12 11.49
N ASP A 108 3.50 -19.37 11.09
CA ASP A 108 3.71 -19.85 9.71
C ASP A 108 2.42 -19.86 8.87
N ASN A 109 1.23 -19.82 9.50
CA ASN A 109 -0.05 -19.81 8.79
C ASN A 109 -0.51 -18.39 8.46
N ILE A 110 0.27 -17.68 7.62
CA ILE A 110 -0.08 -16.33 7.19
C ILE A 110 -0.68 -16.40 5.79
N LEU A 111 -1.93 -15.99 5.66
CA LEU A 111 -2.65 -15.87 4.39
C LEU A 111 -2.62 -14.44 3.87
N MET A 112 -2.51 -13.45 4.76
CA MET A 112 -2.42 -12.06 4.40
C MET A 112 -1.70 -11.20 5.45
N GLU A 113 -1.20 -10.07 5.00
CA GLU A 113 -0.65 -9.00 5.84
C GLU A 113 -1.20 -7.65 5.38
N LEU A 114 -1.56 -6.78 6.31
CA LEU A 114 -2.15 -5.49 6.03
C LEU A 114 -1.43 -4.37 6.79
N SER A 115 -1.12 -3.27 6.11
CA SER A 115 -0.50 -2.09 6.70
C SER A 115 -1.16 -0.80 6.24
N PHE A 116 -1.03 0.28 7.05
CA PHE A 116 -1.63 1.57 6.77
C PHE A 116 -0.66 2.74 6.97
N ILE A 117 -0.85 3.78 6.15
CA ILE A 117 -0.40 5.15 6.43
C ILE A 117 -1.64 5.97 6.77
N VAL A 118 -1.61 6.66 7.92
CA VAL A 118 -2.78 7.35 8.48
C VAL A 118 -2.42 8.80 8.81
N ALA A 119 -3.30 9.74 8.45
CA ALA A 119 -3.20 11.14 8.86
C ALA A 119 -3.49 11.29 10.35
N THR A 120 -2.70 12.10 11.05
CA THR A 120 -2.83 12.31 12.51
C THR A 120 -3.25 13.71 12.89
N ASN A 121 -3.38 14.62 11.93
CA ASN A 121 -3.78 16.00 12.17
C ASN A 121 -5.07 16.32 11.41
N ASP A 122 -6.18 16.29 12.11
CA ASP A 122 -7.52 16.55 11.56
C ASP A 122 -7.72 17.99 11.06
N SER A 123 -6.81 18.94 11.40
CA SER A 123 -6.88 20.32 10.91
C SER A 123 -6.37 20.47 9.45
N LEU A 124 -5.66 19.47 8.93
CA LEU A 124 -5.19 19.45 7.56
C LEU A 124 -6.18 18.69 6.66
N PRO A 125 -6.52 19.24 5.47
CA PRO A 125 -7.46 18.58 4.58
C PRO A 125 -6.86 17.32 3.96
N ILE A 126 -7.65 16.25 3.93
CA ILE A 126 -7.38 15.05 3.13
C ILE A 126 -8.22 15.16 1.86
N LYS A 127 -7.57 15.23 0.69
CA LYS A 127 -8.27 15.26 -0.59
C LYS A 127 -8.16 13.89 -1.27
N ARG A 128 -9.27 13.43 -1.82
CA ARG A 128 -9.38 12.15 -2.53
C ARG A 128 -9.85 12.37 -3.95
N TYR A 129 -9.20 11.71 -4.88
CA TYR A 129 -9.45 11.91 -6.29
C TYR A 129 -9.85 10.59 -6.97
N ASP A 130 -10.79 10.70 -7.93
CA ASP A 130 -11.36 9.58 -8.66
C ASP A 130 -11.85 8.47 -7.71
N VAL A 131 -12.72 8.88 -6.79
CA VAL A 131 -13.30 7.97 -5.79
C VAL A 131 -14.30 7.04 -6.48
N THR A 132 -14.08 5.73 -6.26
CA THR A 132 -14.99 4.66 -6.64
C THR A 132 -15.18 3.76 -5.41
N ARG A 133 -14.94 2.47 -5.50
CA ARG A 133 -14.84 1.59 -4.32
C ARG A 133 -13.58 1.92 -3.48
N GLY A 134 -12.46 2.28 -4.15
CA GLY A 134 -11.28 2.92 -3.59
C GLY A 134 -11.09 4.33 -4.14
N CYS A 135 -9.90 4.90 -4.07
CA CYS A 135 -9.58 6.14 -4.77
C CYS A 135 -8.25 6.04 -5.53
N ARG A 136 -8.12 6.84 -6.58
CA ARG A 136 -6.93 6.84 -7.44
C ARG A 136 -5.72 7.48 -6.76
N MET A 137 -5.97 8.57 -6.06
CA MET A 137 -4.95 9.33 -5.35
C MET A 137 -5.54 9.93 -4.08
N VAL A 138 -4.74 9.94 -3.02
CA VAL A 138 -4.99 10.72 -1.80
C VAL A 138 -3.90 11.76 -1.67
N GLU A 139 -4.28 13.03 -1.49
CA GLU A 139 -3.37 14.13 -1.18
C GLU A 139 -3.52 14.53 0.29
N TYR A 140 -2.40 14.66 1.00
CA TYR A 140 -2.36 15.10 2.39
C TYR A 140 -0.99 15.68 2.73
N ASP A 141 -0.97 16.86 3.35
CA ASP A 141 0.23 17.55 3.86
C ASP A 141 1.38 17.62 2.84
N GLY A 142 1.06 17.97 1.59
CA GLY A 142 2.03 18.10 0.50
C GLY A 142 2.50 16.77 -0.11
N MET A 143 1.92 15.65 0.30
CA MET A 143 2.21 14.32 -0.23
C MET A 143 1.03 13.78 -1.04
N ALA A 144 1.32 13.07 -2.13
CA ALA A 144 0.34 12.36 -2.94
C ALA A 144 0.62 10.84 -2.89
N TYR A 145 -0.41 10.08 -2.55
CA TYR A 145 -0.39 8.60 -2.46
C TYR A 145 -1.23 8.03 -3.60
N PHE A 146 -0.60 7.31 -4.51
CA PHE A 146 -1.27 6.73 -5.67
C PHE A 146 -1.59 5.25 -5.46
N THR A 147 -2.78 4.84 -5.90
CA THR A 147 -3.14 3.43 -6.04
C THR A 147 -2.23 2.75 -7.07
N GLY A 148 -1.84 1.52 -6.82
CA GLY A 148 -1.06 0.71 -7.73
C GLY A 148 -1.75 0.51 -9.08
N HIS A 149 -0.97 0.42 -10.14
CA HIS A 149 -1.45 0.21 -11.50
C HIS A 149 -0.84 -1.03 -12.12
N VAL A 150 -1.64 -1.71 -12.93
CA VAL A 150 -1.25 -2.79 -13.83
C VAL A 150 -1.62 -2.43 -15.28
N TYR A 151 -0.93 -3.00 -16.26
CA TYR A 151 -1.23 -2.82 -17.68
C TYR A 151 -1.29 -4.16 -18.40
N PRO A 152 -2.41 -4.92 -18.28
CA PRO A 152 -2.50 -6.31 -18.74
C PRO A 152 -2.81 -6.47 -20.22
N LYS A 153 -2.83 -5.37 -21.01
CA LYS A 153 -3.29 -5.37 -22.41
C LYS A 153 -2.21 -5.72 -23.45
N VAL A 154 -0.99 -6.01 -22.97
CA VAL A 154 0.18 -6.29 -23.81
C VAL A 154 0.90 -7.53 -23.30
N ASP A 155 1.70 -8.16 -24.17
CA ASP A 155 2.24 -9.49 -23.90
C ASP A 155 3.61 -9.45 -23.19
N THR A 156 4.41 -8.40 -23.41
CA THR A 156 5.75 -8.31 -22.85
C THR A 156 5.80 -7.48 -21.59
N LEU A 157 6.71 -7.82 -20.67
CA LEU A 157 6.89 -7.09 -19.43
C LEU A 157 7.36 -5.65 -19.68
N GLY A 158 8.25 -5.43 -20.64
CA GLY A 158 8.70 -4.08 -21.03
C GLY A 158 7.55 -3.18 -21.48
N GLU A 159 6.64 -3.71 -22.33
CA GLU A 159 5.44 -2.97 -22.75
C GLU A 159 4.48 -2.72 -21.58
N GLN A 160 4.34 -3.69 -20.65
CA GLN A 160 3.53 -3.48 -19.44
C GLN A 160 4.09 -2.36 -18.58
N VAL A 161 5.40 -2.33 -18.35
CA VAL A 161 6.08 -1.25 -17.60
C VAL A 161 5.87 0.08 -18.30
N ALA A 162 6.12 0.18 -19.61
CA ALA A 162 5.90 1.41 -20.37
C ALA A 162 4.43 1.89 -20.28
N GLY A 163 3.48 0.96 -20.38
CA GLY A 163 2.06 1.27 -20.23
C GLY A 163 1.69 1.78 -18.84
N VAL A 164 2.27 1.21 -17.77
CA VAL A 164 2.08 1.70 -16.39
C VAL A 164 2.68 3.10 -16.23
N LEU A 165 3.90 3.34 -16.72
CA LEU A 165 4.57 4.64 -16.61
C LEU A 165 3.80 5.73 -17.39
N ASN A 166 3.34 5.44 -18.61
CA ASN A 166 2.47 6.35 -19.38
C ASN A 166 1.17 6.67 -18.63
N ARG A 167 0.59 5.69 -17.93
CA ARG A 167 -0.58 5.91 -17.10
C ARG A 167 -0.30 6.86 -15.94
N TYR A 168 0.89 6.79 -15.34
CA TYR A 168 1.28 7.76 -14.31
C TYR A 168 1.51 9.15 -14.90
N ASP A 169 2.06 9.29 -16.12
CA ASP A 169 2.18 10.59 -16.78
C ASP A 169 0.82 11.26 -16.98
N GLU A 170 -0.20 10.50 -17.45
CA GLU A 170 -1.57 11.02 -17.56
C GLU A 170 -2.13 11.50 -16.21
N LEU A 171 -1.84 10.76 -15.13
CA LEU A 171 -2.28 11.13 -13.79
C LEU A 171 -1.51 12.33 -13.25
N PHE A 172 -0.20 12.41 -13.49
CA PHE A 172 0.60 13.56 -13.07
C PHE A 172 0.14 14.83 -13.78
N GLU A 173 -0.10 14.78 -15.10
CA GLU A 173 -0.66 15.89 -15.84
C GLU A 173 -2.04 16.31 -15.27
N LYS A 174 -2.94 15.33 -15.07
CA LYS A 174 -4.29 15.56 -14.53
C LYS A 174 -4.27 16.26 -13.17
N PHE A 175 -3.32 15.92 -12.31
CA PHE A 175 -3.23 16.44 -10.94
C PHE A 175 -2.20 17.57 -10.77
N GLY A 176 -1.58 18.04 -11.86
CA GLY A 176 -0.57 19.11 -11.80
C GLY A 176 0.73 18.71 -11.12
N LEU A 177 1.07 17.41 -11.16
CA LEU A 177 2.30 16.84 -10.62
C LEU A 177 3.32 16.60 -11.75
N LYS A 178 4.53 16.25 -11.36
CA LYS A 178 5.61 15.89 -12.30
C LYS A 178 6.31 14.62 -11.83
N LYS A 179 6.87 13.87 -12.76
CA LYS A 179 7.62 12.64 -12.43
C LYS A 179 8.84 12.92 -11.53
N GLU A 180 9.45 14.10 -11.65
CA GLU A 180 10.55 14.54 -10.78
C GLU A 180 10.12 14.75 -9.31
N ASN A 181 8.81 14.80 -9.04
CA ASN A 181 8.26 14.86 -7.69
C ASN A 181 8.06 13.46 -7.06
N VAL A 182 8.30 12.37 -7.79
CA VAL A 182 8.16 11.02 -7.26
C VAL A 182 9.31 10.75 -6.29
N ILE A 183 8.97 10.49 -5.04
CA ILE A 183 9.95 10.23 -3.97
C ILE A 183 10.13 8.75 -3.68
N ALA A 184 9.09 7.94 -3.95
CA ALA A 184 9.15 6.49 -3.80
C ALA A 184 8.29 5.79 -4.84
N ALA A 185 8.79 4.67 -5.38
CA ALA A 185 8.08 3.81 -6.31
C ALA A 185 8.42 2.34 -6.01
N ASN A 186 7.39 1.52 -5.78
CA ASN A 186 7.56 0.07 -5.57
C ASN A 186 6.94 -0.69 -6.73
N GLY A 187 7.69 -1.66 -7.26
CA GLY A 187 7.26 -2.53 -8.34
C GLY A 187 7.09 -3.98 -7.87
N PHE A 188 6.09 -4.65 -8.42
CA PHE A 188 5.81 -6.07 -8.17
C PHE A 188 5.76 -6.79 -9.50
N ILE A 189 6.52 -7.89 -9.64
CA ILE A 189 6.62 -8.67 -10.87
C ILE A 189 6.49 -10.16 -10.58
N LYS A 190 6.00 -10.90 -11.56
CA LYS A 190 5.80 -12.35 -11.41
C LYS A 190 7.07 -13.17 -11.43
N ASN A 191 8.16 -12.66 -12.02
CA ASN A 191 9.40 -13.42 -12.16
C ASN A 191 10.60 -12.48 -12.25
N MET A 192 11.47 -12.51 -11.24
CA MET A 192 12.69 -11.69 -11.18
C MET A 192 13.73 -12.01 -12.27
N ALA A 193 13.63 -13.15 -12.96
CA ALA A 193 14.48 -13.42 -14.12
C ALA A 193 14.29 -12.39 -15.25
N HIS A 194 13.13 -11.70 -15.28
CA HIS A 194 12.79 -10.65 -16.24
C HIS A 194 13.10 -9.22 -15.75
N TYR A 195 13.82 -9.08 -14.62
CA TYR A 195 14.12 -7.75 -14.05
C TYR A 195 14.77 -6.79 -15.05
N GLY A 196 15.63 -7.30 -15.95
CA GLY A 196 16.27 -6.48 -17.00
C GLY A 196 15.27 -5.76 -17.93
N GLU A 197 14.12 -6.38 -18.18
CA GLU A 197 13.06 -5.80 -19.02
C GLU A 197 12.33 -4.62 -18.34
N ILE A 198 12.44 -4.52 -17.00
CA ILE A 198 11.91 -3.38 -16.24
C ILE A 198 12.93 -2.29 -16.09
N ALA A 199 14.18 -2.66 -15.81
CA ALA A 199 15.22 -1.70 -15.45
C ALA A 199 15.46 -0.68 -16.57
N GLU A 200 15.44 -1.10 -17.83
CA GLU A 200 15.65 -0.22 -18.96
C GLU A 200 14.56 0.86 -19.10
N PRO A 201 13.26 0.52 -19.25
CA PRO A 201 12.21 1.53 -19.37
C PRO A 201 12.06 2.37 -18.11
N PHE A 202 12.27 1.81 -16.92
CA PHE A 202 12.21 2.55 -15.66
C PHE A 202 13.33 3.59 -15.56
N ASN A 203 14.56 3.20 -15.87
CA ASN A 203 15.71 4.12 -15.87
C ASN A 203 15.58 5.21 -16.95
N ALA A 204 15.10 4.85 -18.13
CA ALA A 204 14.85 5.83 -19.19
C ALA A 204 13.77 6.85 -18.77
N TYR A 205 12.75 6.41 -18.05
CA TYR A 205 11.66 7.28 -17.60
C TYR A 205 12.10 8.29 -16.53
N PHE A 206 12.82 7.86 -15.50
CA PHE A 206 13.24 8.74 -14.39
C PHE A 206 14.58 9.46 -14.64
N GLY A 207 15.41 8.96 -15.55
CA GLY A 207 16.69 9.57 -15.91
C GLY A 207 17.63 9.72 -14.72
N GLU A 208 18.14 10.93 -14.49
CA GLU A 208 19.14 11.22 -13.44
C GLU A 208 18.53 11.32 -12.02
N ASN A 209 17.21 11.34 -11.89
CA ASN A 209 16.51 11.55 -10.62
C ASN A 209 15.54 10.37 -10.28
N PRO A 210 16.04 9.14 -10.15
CA PRO A 210 15.18 8.02 -9.81
C PRO A 210 14.65 8.13 -8.38
N PRO A 211 13.38 7.72 -8.14
CA PRO A 211 12.83 7.64 -6.80
C PRO A 211 13.48 6.53 -5.98
N ALA A 212 13.39 6.64 -4.65
CA ALA A 212 13.64 5.48 -3.79
C ALA A 212 12.59 4.38 -4.05
N GLY A 213 12.99 3.10 -3.93
CA GLY A 213 12.02 2.03 -4.12
C GLY A 213 12.63 0.64 -4.14
N VAL A 214 11.75 -0.32 -4.37
CA VAL A 214 12.10 -1.74 -4.48
C VAL A 214 11.26 -2.39 -5.58
N ILE A 215 11.85 -3.39 -6.25
CA ILE A 215 11.12 -4.32 -7.12
C ILE A 215 11.24 -5.69 -6.50
N VAL A 216 10.12 -6.36 -6.31
CA VAL A 216 10.05 -7.70 -5.72
C VAL A 216 9.23 -8.65 -6.60
N GLU A 217 9.54 -9.93 -6.49
CA GLU A 217 8.73 -11.00 -7.08
C GLU A 217 7.48 -11.22 -6.23
N ALA A 218 6.32 -11.31 -6.89
CA ALA A 218 5.03 -11.51 -6.26
C ALA A 218 4.07 -12.31 -7.18
#